data_89761f1e5a52be5f8fdf8b5ffe996627
#
_entry.id   89761f1e5a52be5f8fdf8b5ffe996627
#
_cell.length_a   1.000
_cell.length_b   1.000
_cell.length_c   1.000
_cell.angle_alpha   90.00
_cell.angle_beta   90.00
_cell.angle_gamma   90.00
#
_symmetry.space_group_name_H-M   'P 1'
#
loop_
_entity.id
_entity.type
_entity.pdbx_description
1 polymer ?
#
loop_
_entity_poly.entity_id
_entity_poly.type
_entity_poly.pdbx_seq_one_letter_code
_entity_poly.pdbx_strand_id
1 'polypeptide(L)'
;MRDFNAISGDQREFEFIGVGGPQMIDAGLKPLASIDQFLVNGFLEPLLKLPELWALYKKLLDDFDSRKIDLFIGIDFNVFNFLIEKRLKKKGIRIVHYVSPSVYAWRKGRAKKIGKFVDLLLCLFPFEPGFYKNTDLNAVYVGHPKASAIEIDKSDLVRGRSRERLGLPMSSTVLAVLPGSRKSEIHLLFRVFIESAIAFSKRITTPVVVVIPCANTRAKEEIELMKNAFPSIDIRLYEQELSSVLYASDIVLTKAGTSTLDCLLHRRPMVLSLIHI
;
A
#
# COMPACT_ATOMS: atom_id res chain seq x y z
N MET A 1 9.07 -7.03 14.81
CA MET A 1 9.13 -6.77 16.25
C MET A 1 8.99 -8.05 17.05
N ARG A 2 7.89 -8.80 16.94
CA ARG A 2 7.69 -10.05 17.73
C ARG A 2 8.84 -11.04 17.57
N ASP A 3 9.36 -11.20 16.37
CA ASP A 3 10.42 -12.18 16.08
C ASP A 3 11.83 -11.64 16.35
N PHE A 4 11.98 -10.35 16.59
CA PHE A 4 13.30 -9.73 16.78
C PHE A 4 13.97 -10.25 18.05
N ASN A 5 13.21 -10.37 19.14
CA ASN A 5 13.67 -10.93 20.40
C ASN A 5 13.93 -12.45 20.31
N ALA A 6 13.19 -13.17 19.43
CA ALA A 6 13.35 -14.60 19.23
C ALA A 6 14.59 -14.95 18.37
N ILE A 7 14.96 -14.08 17.43
CA ILE A 7 16.08 -14.32 16.50
C ILE A 7 17.43 -13.93 17.13
N SER A 8 17.45 -12.97 18.04
CA SER A 8 18.70 -12.40 18.56
C SER A 8 19.53 -13.38 19.40
N GLY A 9 18.96 -14.49 19.89
CA GLY A 9 19.69 -15.50 20.70
C GLY A 9 20.44 -14.92 21.91
N ASP A 10 20.46 -13.62 22.04
CA ASP A 10 21.18 -12.82 22.99
C ASP A 10 20.15 -12.22 23.98
N GLN A 11 20.48 -12.13 25.26
CA GLN A 11 19.60 -11.63 26.32
C GLN A 11 19.33 -10.10 26.24
N ARG A 12 19.47 -9.50 25.05
CA ARG A 12 19.21 -8.07 24.86
C ARG A 12 17.72 -7.82 24.69
N GLU A 13 17.13 -7.06 25.59
CA GLU A 13 15.80 -6.50 25.40
C GLU A 13 15.85 -5.35 24.40
N PHE A 14 15.03 -5.44 23.35
CA PHE A 14 14.84 -4.36 22.41
C PHE A 14 13.60 -3.55 22.76
N GLU A 15 13.78 -2.27 22.96
CA GLU A 15 12.68 -1.32 23.13
C GLU A 15 12.39 -0.64 21.79
N PHE A 16 11.15 -0.74 21.32
CA PHE A 16 10.69 -0.06 20.11
C PHE A 16 9.85 1.15 20.49
N ILE A 17 10.31 2.33 20.09
CA ILE A 17 9.62 3.61 20.31
C ILE A 17 9.45 4.34 18.99
N GLY A 18 8.38 5.12 18.83
CA GLY A 18 8.21 5.91 17.60
C GLY A 18 6.76 6.15 17.22
N VAL A 19 6.53 6.34 15.94
CA VAL A 19 5.19 6.51 15.38
C VAL A 19 4.84 5.31 14.52
N GLY A 20 3.72 4.68 14.80
CA GLY A 20 3.25 3.51 14.09
C GLY A 20 1.75 3.30 14.20
N GLY A 21 1.21 2.47 13.32
CA GLY A 21 -0.20 2.10 13.31
C GLY A 21 -0.53 1.05 14.39
N PRO A 22 -1.84 0.71 14.55
CA PRO A 22 -2.30 -0.24 15.57
C PRO A 22 -1.53 -1.56 15.59
N GLN A 23 -1.28 -2.15 14.42
CA GLN A 23 -0.54 -3.42 14.32
C GLN A 23 0.91 -3.33 14.88
N MET A 24 1.55 -2.18 14.77
CA MET A 24 2.89 -1.98 15.34
C MET A 24 2.81 -1.82 16.86
N ILE A 25 1.78 -1.14 17.36
CA ILE A 25 1.51 -0.97 18.79
C ILE A 25 1.21 -2.34 19.42
N ASP A 26 0.36 -3.14 18.80
CA ASP A 26 0.05 -4.51 19.21
C ASP A 26 1.27 -5.44 19.17
N ALA A 27 2.27 -5.10 18.33
CA ALA A 27 3.53 -5.81 18.25
C ALA A 27 4.60 -5.31 19.23
N GLY A 28 4.28 -4.35 20.12
CA GLY A 28 5.15 -3.85 21.18
C GLY A 28 5.80 -2.48 20.92
N LEU A 29 5.35 -1.72 19.91
CA LEU A 29 5.79 -0.34 19.74
C LEU A 29 5.20 0.54 20.85
N LYS A 30 6.05 1.30 21.55
CA LYS A 30 5.63 2.38 22.45
C LYS A 30 5.42 3.67 21.65
N PRO A 31 4.18 4.15 21.47
CA PRO A 31 3.92 5.29 20.61
C PRO A 31 4.38 6.61 21.23
N LEU A 32 5.12 7.42 20.48
CA LEU A 32 5.50 8.80 20.85
C LEU A 32 4.49 9.82 20.32
N ALA A 33 3.76 9.46 19.27
CA ALA A 33 2.69 10.26 18.67
C ALA A 33 1.72 9.36 17.88
N SER A 34 0.51 9.86 17.60
CA SER A 34 -0.47 9.15 16.77
C SER A 34 -0.06 9.19 15.29
N ILE A 35 -0.24 8.07 14.57
CA ILE A 35 -0.07 7.99 13.13
C ILE A 35 -1.08 8.88 12.38
N ASP A 36 -2.22 9.21 12.99
CA ASP A 36 -3.25 10.04 12.40
C ASP A 36 -2.77 11.46 12.08
N GLN A 37 -1.71 11.93 12.78
CA GLN A 37 -1.07 13.22 12.50
C GLN A 37 -0.44 13.27 11.09
N PHE A 38 -0.14 12.11 10.50
CA PHE A 38 0.39 11.98 9.14
C PHE A 38 -0.70 11.77 8.08
N LEU A 39 -1.94 11.48 8.48
CA LEU A 39 -3.04 11.28 7.56
C LEU A 39 -3.45 12.63 6.97
N VAL A 40 -3.13 12.81 5.70
CA VAL A 40 -3.45 14.01 4.93
C VAL A 40 -4.40 13.63 3.82
N ASN A 41 -5.60 14.20 3.83
CA ASN A 41 -6.63 13.96 2.83
C ASN A 41 -6.76 15.19 1.93
N GLY A 42 -6.36 15.08 0.65
CA GLY A 42 -6.55 16.14 -0.33
C GLY A 42 -5.29 16.87 -0.78
N PHE A 43 -5.44 17.85 -1.67
CA PHE A 43 -4.33 18.53 -2.35
C PHE A 43 -3.78 19.74 -1.57
N LEU A 44 -4.61 20.39 -0.76
CA LEU A 44 -4.27 21.60 0.03
C LEU A 44 -3.95 21.30 1.50
N GLU A 45 -4.46 20.19 2.06
CA GLU A 45 -4.20 19.81 3.46
C GLU A 45 -2.71 19.63 3.79
N PRO A 46 -1.81 19.13 2.89
CA PRO A 46 -0.39 19.02 3.20
C PRO A 46 0.24 20.36 3.58
N LEU A 47 -0.18 21.45 2.93
CA LEU A 47 0.34 22.79 3.20
C LEU A 47 -0.15 23.35 4.55
N LEU A 48 -1.40 23.09 4.90
CA LEU A 48 -1.99 23.53 6.18
C LEU A 48 -1.40 22.79 7.37
N LYS A 49 -1.02 21.52 7.21
CA LYS A 49 -0.42 20.68 8.26
C LYS A 49 1.11 20.84 8.41
N LEU A 50 1.76 21.63 7.60
CA LEU A 50 3.21 21.86 7.70
C LEU A 50 3.68 22.30 9.10
N PRO A 51 2.99 23.25 9.80
CA PRO A 51 3.38 23.62 11.17
C PRO A 51 3.29 22.48 12.17
N GLU A 52 2.22 21.67 12.08
CA GLU A 52 2.01 20.51 12.96
C GLU A 52 3.08 19.43 12.71
N LEU A 53 3.37 19.13 11.44
CA LEU A 53 4.42 18.19 11.05
C LEU A 53 5.80 18.68 11.49
N TRP A 54 6.04 19.99 11.46
CA TRP A 54 7.28 20.56 11.94
C TRP A 54 7.42 20.51 13.47
N ALA A 55 6.34 20.75 14.20
CA ALA A 55 6.30 20.58 15.65
C ALA A 55 6.54 19.11 16.04
N LEU A 56 5.88 18.17 15.32
CA LEU A 56 6.10 16.74 15.52
C LEU A 56 7.54 16.33 15.22
N TYR A 57 8.13 16.84 14.13
CA TYR A 57 9.52 16.59 13.79
C TYR A 57 10.47 17.01 14.92
N LYS A 58 10.28 18.21 15.49
CA LYS A 58 11.09 18.67 16.64
C LYS A 58 10.91 17.79 17.85
N LYS A 59 9.65 17.52 18.22
CA LYS A 59 9.32 16.66 19.37
C LYS A 59 9.97 15.29 19.23
N LEU A 60 9.88 14.64 18.09
CA LEU A 60 10.48 13.32 17.86
C LEU A 60 12.01 13.37 17.98
N LEU A 61 12.67 14.40 17.47
CA LEU A 61 14.11 14.54 17.63
C LEU A 61 14.53 14.73 19.08
N ASP A 62 13.79 15.53 19.86
CA ASP A 62 14.04 15.74 21.28
C ASP A 62 13.83 14.45 22.08
N ASP A 63 12.76 13.70 21.78
CA ASP A 63 12.48 12.38 22.38
C ASP A 63 13.59 11.37 22.05
N PHE A 64 14.07 11.32 20.79
CA PHE A 64 15.15 10.42 20.39
C PHE A 64 16.49 10.77 21.03
N ASP A 65 16.78 12.05 21.18
CA ASP A 65 17.99 12.54 21.86
C ASP A 65 17.98 12.22 23.36
N SER A 66 16.86 12.45 24.03
CA SER A 66 16.73 12.19 25.46
C SER A 66 16.86 10.71 25.80
N ARG A 67 16.38 9.84 24.91
CA ARG A 67 16.40 8.38 25.07
C ARG A 67 17.67 7.72 24.54
N LYS A 68 18.55 8.46 23.86
CA LYS A 68 19.83 7.96 23.30
C LYS A 68 19.62 6.71 22.43
N ILE A 69 18.75 6.82 21.42
CA ILE A 69 18.45 5.68 20.54
C ILE A 69 19.70 5.14 19.84
N ASP A 70 19.80 3.83 19.69
CA ASP A 70 20.93 3.15 19.03
C ASP A 70 20.73 3.05 17.52
N LEU A 71 19.48 2.93 17.06
CA LEU A 71 19.10 2.68 15.68
C LEU A 71 17.81 3.41 15.35
N PHE A 72 17.76 4.02 14.16
CA PHE A 72 16.52 4.55 13.59
C PHE A 72 16.08 3.72 12.39
N ILE A 73 14.82 3.33 12.36
CA ILE A 73 14.21 2.61 11.24
C ILE A 73 13.11 3.49 10.65
N GLY A 74 13.40 4.11 9.50
CA GLY A 74 12.41 4.85 8.70
C GLY A 74 11.60 3.88 7.84
N ILE A 75 10.26 3.96 7.92
CA ILE A 75 9.38 3.10 7.13
C ILE A 75 8.58 3.98 6.17
N ASP A 76 8.86 3.84 4.86
CA ASP A 76 8.20 4.61 3.80
C ASP A 76 8.17 6.14 4.13
N PHE A 77 7.11 6.87 3.79
CA PHE A 77 6.93 8.29 4.07
C PHE A 77 8.21 9.12 3.89
N ASN A 78 8.84 8.93 2.77
CA ASN A 78 10.21 9.35 2.42
C ASN A 78 10.55 10.81 2.76
N VAL A 79 9.62 11.77 2.54
CA VAL A 79 9.91 13.19 2.74
C VAL A 79 10.21 13.49 4.20
N PHE A 80 9.37 13.02 5.10
CA PHE A 80 9.49 13.26 6.52
C PHE A 80 10.63 12.44 7.15
N ASN A 81 10.67 11.13 6.84
CA ASN A 81 11.72 10.26 7.37
C ASN A 81 13.11 10.72 6.96
N PHE A 82 13.33 11.14 5.71
CA PHE A 82 14.63 11.63 5.27
C PHE A 82 15.11 12.89 6.00
N LEU A 83 14.20 13.72 6.51
CA LEU A 83 14.58 14.86 7.36
C LEU A 83 15.14 14.38 8.71
N ILE A 84 14.46 13.43 9.36
CA ILE A 84 14.88 12.82 10.62
C ILE A 84 16.20 12.06 10.42
N GLU A 85 16.26 11.18 9.43
CA GLU A 85 17.41 10.33 9.10
C GLU A 85 18.68 11.14 8.90
N LYS A 86 18.62 12.23 8.11
CA LYS A 86 19.75 13.13 7.92
C LYS A 86 20.23 13.77 9.22
N ARG A 87 19.30 14.11 10.10
CA ARG A 87 19.64 14.73 11.39
C ARG A 87 20.28 13.73 12.34
N LEU A 88 19.71 12.55 12.44
CA LEU A 88 20.22 11.46 13.29
C LEU A 88 21.56 10.91 12.78
N LYS A 89 21.71 10.79 11.45
CA LYS A 89 23.00 10.40 10.86
C LYS A 89 24.15 11.31 11.23
N LYS A 90 23.91 12.63 11.28
CA LYS A 90 24.92 13.61 11.74
C LYS A 90 25.31 13.43 13.21
N LYS A 91 24.47 12.75 14.00
CA LYS A 91 24.73 12.41 15.41
C LYS A 91 25.36 11.02 15.57
N GLY A 92 25.68 10.33 14.47
CA GLY A 92 26.30 9.02 14.49
C GLY A 92 25.33 7.84 14.66
N ILE A 93 24.02 8.10 14.68
CA ILE A 93 23.00 7.04 14.77
C ILE A 93 22.97 6.24 13.46
N ARG A 94 22.87 4.92 13.58
CA ARG A 94 22.67 4.03 12.43
C ARG A 94 21.26 4.17 11.86
N ILE A 95 21.16 4.19 10.54
CA ILE A 95 19.91 4.42 9.82
C ILE A 95 19.58 3.22 8.93
N VAL A 96 18.42 2.63 9.17
CA VAL A 96 17.78 1.65 8.28
C VAL A 96 16.56 2.30 7.66
N HIS A 97 16.43 2.22 6.35
CA HIS A 97 15.22 2.68 5.65
C HIS A 97 14.52 1.49 5.01
N TYR A 98 13.25 1.31 5.31
CA TYR A 98 12.41 0.26 4.75
C TYR A 98 11.46 0.85 3.72
N VAL A 99 11.38 0.28 2.55
CA VAL A 99 10.70 0.71 1.32
C VAL A 99 11.55 1.70 0.51
N SER A 100 12.17 1.19 -0.55
CA SER A 100 12.92 2.02 -1.49
C SER A 100 12.03 3.10 -2.12
N PRO A 101 12.44 4.38 -2.10
CA PRO A 101 11.73 5.40 -2.85
C PRO A 101 11.83 5.11 -4.36
N SER A 102 10.83 5.54 -5.13
CA SER A 102 10.76 5.34 -6.59
C SER A 102 11.87 6.11 -7.33
N VAL A 103 13.12 5.68 -7.18
CA VAL A 103 14.29 6.31 -7.85
C VAL A 103 14.38 5.94 -9.33
N TYR A 104 13.80 4.81 -9.72
CA TYR A 104 13.83 4.27 -11.08
C TYR A 104 13.01 5.08 -12.08
N ALA A 105 11.92 5.71 -11.65
CA ALA A 105 10.99 6.41 -12.54
C ALA A 105 11.46 7.80 -12.94
N TRP A 106 12.10 8.58 -12.02
CA TRP A 106 12.22 10.04 -12.22
C TRP A 106 13.55 10.67 -11.79
N ARG A 107 14.39 10.04 -10.94
CA ARG A 107 15.52 10.76 -10.30
C ARG A 107 16.72 9.87 -9.97
N LYS A 108 17.49 9.44 -10.98
CA LYS A 108 18.71 8.65 -10.78
C LYS A 108 19.72 9.25 -9.77
N GLY A 109 19.84 10.58 -9.70
CA GLY A 109 20.70 11.25 -8.72
C GLY A 109 20.21 11.20 -7.26
N ARG A 110 18.97 10.75 -7.02
CA ARG A 110 18.42 10.60 -5.66
C ARG A 110 19.06 9.44 -4.91
N ALA A 111 19.43 8.37 -5.61
CA ALA A 111 20.13 7.22 -5.02
C ALA A 111 21.43 7.64 -4.32
N LYS A 112 22.28 8.44 -5.00
CA LYS A 112 23.53 8.97 -4.39
C LYS A 112 23.27 9.86 -3.17
N LYS A 113 22.15 10.62 -3.17
CA LYS A 113 21.81 11.49 -2.03
C LYS A 113 21.36 10.67 -0.82
N ILE A 114 20.60 9.60 -1.02
CA ILE A 114 20.12 8.70 0.03
C ILE A 114 21.30 7.97 0.68
N GLY A 115 22.24 7.46 -0.10
CA GLY A 115 23.44 6.79 0.40
C GLY A 115 24.33 7.63 1.35
N LYS A 116 24.13 8.96 1.38
CA LYS A 116 24.85 9.82 2.32
C LYS A 116 24.35 9.76 3.77
N PHE A 117 23.13 9.25 4.01
CA PHE A 117 22.52 9.27 5.32
C PHE A 117 21.77 7.99 5.71
N VAL A 118 21.56 7.06 4.78
CA VAL A 118 21.03 5.72 5.05
C VAL A 118 22.15 4.72 5.02
N ASP A 119 22.27 3.86 6.03
CA ASP A 119 23.29 2.80 6.10
C ASP A 119 22.82 1.51 5.43
N LEU A 120 21.52 1.19 5.63
CA LEU A 120 20.90 0.00 5.05
C LEU A 120 19.53 0.33 4.49
N LEU A 121 19.31 0.00 3.23
CA LEU A 121 18.03 0.13 2.55
C LEU A 121 17.41 -1.25 2.32
N LEU A 122 16.22 -1.47 2.87
CA LEU A 122 15.45 -2.69 2.70
C LEU A 122 14.45 -2.50 1.55
N CYS A 123 14.69 -3.18 0.44
CA CYS A 123 13.96 -3.05 -0.81
C CYS A 123 12.84 -4.10 -0.90
N LEU A 124 11.67 -3.71 -1.41
CA LEU A 124 10.51 -4.60 -1.56
C LEU A 124 10.52 -5.38 -2.88
N PHE A 125 11.23 -4.90 -3.89
CA PHE A 125 11.29 -5.53 -5.20
C PHE A 125 12.70 -5.94 -5.59
N PRO A 126 12.88 -7.10 -6.27
CA PRO A 126 14.19 -7.66 -6.56
C PRO A 126 15.05 -6.80 -7.51
N PHE A 127 14.43 -5.91 -8.28
CA PHE A 127 15.14 -5.02 -9.19
C PHE A 127 15.66 -3.74 -8.52
N GLU A 128 15.14 -3.36 -7.36
CA GLU A 128 15.45 -2.08 -6.69
C GLU A 128 16.92 -1.96 -6.25
N PRO A 129 17.55 -2.99 -5.66
CA PRO A 129 18.98 -2.91 -5.27
C PRO A 129 19.89 -2.53 -6.42
N GLY A 130 19.53 -2.92 -7.65
CA GLY A 130 20.28 -2.59 -8.87
C GLY A 130 20.50 -1.09 -9.09
N PHE A 131 19.59 -0.24 -8.64
CA PHE A 131 19.70 1.22 -8.78
C PHE A 131 20.69 1.87 -7.80
N TYR A 132 21.12 1.13 -6.79
CA TYR A 132 22.04 1.59 -5.74
C TYR A 132 23.46 1.04 -5.88
N LYS A 133 23.73 0.17 -6.86
CA LYS A 133 25.05 -0.48 -7.07
C LYS A 133 26.24 0.50 -7.21
N ASN A 134 25.98 1.71 -7.70
CA ASN A 134 27.01 2.74 -7.89
C ASN A 134 26.98 3.80 -6.76
N THR A 135 26.58 3.39 -5.57
CA THR A 135 26.56 4.21 -4.36
C THR A 135 27.14 3.42 -3.19
N ASP A 136 27.51 4.10 -2.11
CA ASP A 136 28.00 3.44 -0.88
C ASP A 136 26.85 2.85 -0.04
N LEU A 137 25.60 2.93 -0.53
CA LEU A 137 24.43 2.44 0.18
C LEU A 137 24.31 0.91 0.05
N ASN A 138 24.25 0.24 1.19
CA ASN A 138 23.88 -1.18 1.23
C ASN A 138 22.37 -1.32 1.01
N ALA A 139 21.96 -1.81 -0.16
CA ALA A 139 20.57 -2.03 -0.53
C ALA A 139 20.30 -3.53 -0.69
N VAL A 140 19.35 -4.06 0.10
CA VAL A 140 19.04 -5.49 0.17
C VAL A 140 17.59 -5.74 -0.16
N TYR A 141 17.32 -6.70 -1.03
CA TYR A 141 15.95 -7.17 -1.28
C TYR A 141 15.47 -8.06 -0.13
N VAL A 142 14.34 -7.70 0.48
CA VAL A 142 13.76 -8.42 1.62
C VAL A 142 12.37 -9.01 1.33
N GLY A 143 11.85 -8.79 0.13
CA GLY A 143 10.50 -9.22 -0.24
C GLY A 143 9.42 -8.21 0.15
N HIS A 144 8.24 -8.44 -0.41
CA HIS A 144 7.08 -7.58 -0.13
C HIS A 144 6.14 -8.27 0.88
N PRO A 145 5.73 -7.58 1.99
CA PRO A 145 4.92 -8.20 3.05
C PRO A 145 3.61 -8.81 2.53
N LYS A 146 2.97 -8.16 1.56
CA LYS A 146 1.75 -8.70 0.94
C LYS A 146 1.97 -10.06 0.25
N ALA A 147 3.17 -10.32 -0.26
CA ALA A 147 3.45 -11.59 -0.93
C ALA A 147 3.42 -12.78 0.03
N SER A 148 3.83 -12.55 1.28
CA SER A 148 3.79 -13.58 2.33
C SER A 148 2.38 -13.80 2.90
N ALA A 149 1.49 -12.81 2.76
CA ALA A 149 0.13 -12.88 3.27
C ALA A 149 -0.87 -13.50 2.28
N ILE A 150 -0.47 -13.70 1.03
CA ILE A 150 -1.34 -14.23 -0.01
C ILE A 150 -1.07 -15.73 -0.17
N GLU A 151 -2.14 -16.51 0.00
CA GLU A 151 -2.11 -17.94 -0.25
C GLU A 151 -1.94 -18.19 -1.76
N ILE A 152 -0.76 -18.71 -2.13
CA ILE A 152 -0.47 -19.07 -3.52
C ILE A 152 -1.11 -20.42 -3.80
N ASP A 153 -2.43 -20.51 -3.76
CA ASP A 153 -3.12 -21.67 -4.24
C ASP A 153 -3.38 -21.54 -5.75
N LYS A 154 -2.89 -22.52 -6.49
CA LYS A 154 -3.00 -22.58 -7.96
C LYS A 154 -4.33 -23.20 -8.41
N SER A 155 -5.16 -23.64 -7.48
CA SER A 155 -6.34 -24.44 -7.78
C SER A 155 -7.57 -23.58 -8.08
N ASP A 156 -8.39 -24.03 -9.00
CA ASP A 156 -9.75 -23.51 -9.23
C ASP A 156 -10.62 -23.59 -7.96
N LEU A 157 -10.19 -24.32 -6.95
CA LEU A 157 -10.87 -24.48 -5.65
C LEU A 157 -10.95 -23.14 -4.89
N VAL A 158 -9.89 -22.32 -4.87
CA VAL A 158 -9.92 -21.01 -4.20
C VAL A 158 -10.89 -20.06 -4.90
N ARG A 159 -10.91 -20.11 -6.23
CA ARG A 159 -11.88 -19.33 -7.04
C ARG A 159 -13.31 -19.76 -6.74
N GLY A 160 -13.58 -21.05 -6.72
CA GLY A 160 -14.90 -21.60 -6.39
C GLY A 160 -15.38 -21.22 -5.01
N ARG A 161 -14.55 -21.42 -3.99
CA ARG A 161 -14.85 -21.04 -2.59
C ARG A 161 -15.09 -19.54 -2.45
N SER A 162 -14.29 -18.71 -3.14
CA SER A 162 -14.46 -17.25 -3.08
C SER A 162 -15.77 -16.82 -3.75
N ARG A 163 -16.16 -17.45 -4.84
CA ARG A 163 -17.47 -17.20 -5.49
C ARG A 163 -18.64 -17.62 -4.60
N GLU A 164 -18.57 -18.79 -4.00
CA GLU A 164 -19.57 -19.27 -3.05
C GLU A 164 -19.72 -18.31 -1.86
N ARG A 165 -18.60 -17.93 -1.24
CA ARG A 165 -18.58 -16.98 -0.13
C ARG A 165 -19.20 -15.63 -0.49
N LEU A 166 -18.96 -15.13 -1.71
CA LEU A 166 -19.48 -13.84 -2.19
C LEU A 166 -20.87 -13.97 -2.84
N GLY A 167 -21.48 -15.16 -2.88
CA GLY A 167 -22.76 -15.41 -3.51
C GLY A 167 -22.75 -15.18 -5.02
N LEU A 168 -21.62 -15.43 -5.70
CA LEU A 168 -21.45 -15.18 -7.14
C LEU A 168 -21.79 -16.42 -7.95
N PRO A 169 -22.48 -16.29 -9.10
CA PRO A 169 -22.78 -17.43 -9.98
C PRO A 169 -21.50 -18.06 -10.54
N MET A 170 -21.44 -19.38 -10.54
CA MET A 170 -20.28 -20.13 -11.06
C MET A 170 -20.13 -20.04 -12.57
N SER A 171 -21.24 -19.86 -13.31
CA SER A 171 -21.30 -19.79 -14.77
C SER A 171 -21.10 -18.41 -15.35
N SER A 172 -20.99 -17.37 -14.52
CA SER A 172 -20.81 -16.00 -14.96
C SER A 172 -19.33 -15.63 -15.11
N THR A 173 -19.06 -14.68 -16.01
CA THR A 173 -17.78 -13.97 -16.04
C THR A 173 -17.78 -12.90 -14.95
N VAL A 174 -16.88 -13.02 -13.99
CA VAL A 174 -16.75 -12.07 -12.88
C VAL A 174 -15.66 -11.05 -13.20
N LEU A 175 -16.07 -9.81 -13.42
CA LEU A 175 -15.20 -8.67 -13.69
C LEU A 175 -15.02 -7.84 -12.40
N ALA A 176 -13.82 -7.87 -11.81
CA ALA A 176 -13.52 -6.95 -10.73
C ALA A 176 -13.23 -5.54 -11.27
N VAL A 177 -13.83 -4.54 -10.64
CA VAL A 177 -13.62 -3.12 -11.01
C VAL A 177 -13.07 -2.38 -9.79
N LEU A 178 -11.86 -1.84 -9.92
CA LEU A 178 -11.13 -1.14 -8.86
C LEU A 178 -10.94 0.34 -9.23
N PRO A 179 -11.94 1.20 -9.02
CA PRO A 179 -11.88 2.60 -9.45
C PRO A 179 -10.97 3.46 -8.56
N GLY A 180 -10.61 2.96 -7.38
CA GLY A 180 -9.80 3.64 -6.39
C GLY A 180 -10.45 3.63 -5.01
N SER A 181 -9.73 4.18 -4.03
CA SER A 181 -10.19 4.28 -2.63
C SER A 181 -10.58 5.70 -2.21
N ARG A 182 -10.15 6.71 -2.96
CA ARG A 182 -10.44 8.12 -2.68
C ARG A 182 -11.70 8.56 -3.41
N LYS A 183 -12.49 9.42 -2.77
CA LYS A 183 -13.73 9.97 -3.36
C LYS A 183 -13.50 10.56 -4.77
N SER A 184 -12.46 11.37 -4.95
CA SER A 184 -12.12 11.96 -6.25
C SER A 184 -11.82 10.93 -7.34
N GLU A 185 -11.15 9.81 -6.98
CA GLU A 185 -10.85 8.72 -7.90
C GLU A 185 -12.12 7.98 -8.31
N ILE A 186 -12.98 7.67 -7.32
CA ILE A 186 -14.26 7.00 -7.56
C ILE A 186 -15.13 7.83 -8.51
N HIS A 187 -15.31 9.11 -8.23
CA HIS A 187 -16.12 10.01 -9.07
C HIS A 187 -15.59 10.11 -10.51
N LEU A 188 -14.27 10.12 -10.67
CA LEU A 188 -13.65 10.25 -11.97
C LEU A 188 -13.75 8.95 -12.79
N LEU A 189 -13.56 7.79 -12.16
CA LEU A 189 -13.32 6.53 -12.85
C LEU A 189 -14.51 5.59 -12.89
N PHE A 190 -15.39 5.63 -11.89
CA PHE A 190 -16.47 4.68 -11.76
C PHE A 190 -17.32 4.60 -13.02
N ARG A 191 -17.79 5.76 -13.50
CA ARG A 191 -18.64 5.81 -14.72
C ARG A 191 -17.95 5.19 -15.92
N VAL A 192 -16.74 5.60 -16.22
CA VAL A 192 -15.97 5.11 -17.37
C VAL A 192 -15.71 3.60 -17.27
N PHE A 193 -15.43 3.11 -16.07
CA PHE A 193 -15.18 1.69 -15.84
C PHE A 193 -16.47 0.86 -16.02
N ILE A 194 -17.62 1.34 -15.53
CA ILE A 194 -18.89 0.63 -15.70
C ILE A 194 -19.35 0.67 -17.16
N GLU A 195 -19.22 1.79 -17.87
CA GLU A 195 -19.48 1.87 -19.31
C GLU A 195 -18.58 0.89 -20.10
N SER A 196 -17.33 0.75 -19.71
CA SER A 196 -16.39 -0.23 -20.28
C SER A 196 -16.83 -1.67 -19.99
N ALA A 197 -17.31 -1.95 -18.76
CA ALA A 197 -17.84 -3.25 -18.37
C ALA A 197 -19.10 -3.61 -19.19
N ILE A 198 -19.99 -2.65 -19.43
CA ILE A 198 -21.17 -2.83 -20.27
C ILE A 198 -20.77 -3.10 -21.73
N ALA A 199 -19.78 -2.37 -22.26
CA ALA A 199 -19.27 -2.61 -23.61
C ALA A 199 -18.63 -4.00 -23.72
N PHE A 200 -17.92 -4.45 -22.71
CA PHE A 200 -17.35 -5.78 -22.62
C PHE A 200 -18.44 -6.87 -22.57
N SER A 201 -19.49 -6.70 -21.74
CA SER A 201 -20.56 -7.68 -21.60
C SER A 201 -21.31 -7.96 -22.91
N LYS A 202 -21.41 -6.96 -23.79
CA LYS A 202 -22.02 -7.11 -25.13
C LYS A 202 -21.19 -7.94 -26.09
N ARG A 203 -19.91 -8.23 -25.79
CA ARG A 203 -18.98 -8.95 -26.68
C ARG A 203 -18.76 -10.41 -26.31
N ILE A 204 -19.29 -10.82 -25.14
CA ILE A 204 -19.18 -12.20 -24.69
C ILE A 204 -20.55 -12.81 -24.46
N THR A 205 -20.63 -14.13 -24.50
CA THR A 205 -21.89 -14.89 -24.41
C THR A 205 -22.27 -15.19 -22.95
N THR A 206 -21.31 -15.24 -22.07
CA THR A 206 -21.56 -15.50 -20.64
C THR A 206 -22.06 -14.25 -19.93
N PRO A 207 -23.01 -14.36 -18.99
CA PRO A 207 -23.43 -13.23 -18.16
C PRO A 207 -22.24 -12.61 -17.42
N VAL A 208 -22.16 -11.28 -17.39
CA VAL A 208 -21.12 -10.55 -16.66
C VAL A 208 -21.67 -10.04 -15.34
N VAL A 209 -20.95 -10.33 -14.26
CA VAL A 209 -21.19 -9.74 -12.96
C VAL A 209 -19.99 -8.84 -12.62
N VAL A 210 -20.25 -7.57 -12.38
CA VAL A 210 -19.25 -6.61 -11.90
C VAL A 210 -19.17 -6.69 -10.38
N VAL A 211 -17.95 -6.85 -9.85
CA VAL A 211 -17.69 -6.89 -8.42
C VAL A 211 -16.74 -5.77 -8.03
N ILE A 212 -17.08 -5.01 -7.00
CA ILE A 212 -16.29 -3.85 -6.58
C ILE A 212 -15.92 -3.99 -5.10
N PRO A 213 -14.63 -4.19 -4.77
CA PRO A 213 -14.18 -4.16 -3.39
C PRO A 213 -14.10 -2.71 -2.90
N CYS A 214 -14.90 -2.38 -1.89
CA CYS A 214 -14.92 -1.07 -1.26
C CYS A 214 -13.94 -1.03 -0.08
N ALA A 215 -13.07 -0.05 -0.03
CA ALA A 215 -12.05 0.06 1.02
C ALA A 215 -12.65 0.34 2.42
N ASN A 216 -13.80 0.99 2.47
CA ASN A 216 -14.53 1.34 3.68
C ASN A 216 -16.00 1.64 3.36
N THR A 217 -16.81 1.80 4.41
CA THR A 217 -18.27 2.08 4.31
C THR A 217 -18.56 3.34 3.49
N ARG A 218 -17.79 4.42 3.66
CA ARG A 218 -17.98 5.67 2.92
C ARG A 218 -17.79 5.47 1.40
N ALA A 219 -16.77 4.73 1.00
CA ALA A 219 -16.56 4.41 -0.42
C ALA A 219 -17.70 3.54 -0.97
N LYS A 220 -18.22 2.61 -0.17
CA LYS A 220 -19.36 1.78 -0.52
C LYS A 220 -20.63 2.61 -0.73
N GLU A 221 -20.97 3.48 0.20
CA GLU A 221 -22.12 4.39 0.11
C GLU A 221 -22.05 5.28 -1.14
N GLU A 222 -20.88 5.85 -1.43
CA GLU A 222 -20.67 6.69 -2.60
C GLU A 222 -20.92 5.91 -3.90
N ILE A 223 -20.40 4.68 -4.00
CA ILE A 223 -20.60 3.83 -5.18
C ILE A 223 -22.05 3.34 -5.27
N GLU A 224 -22.71 3.06 -4.14
CA GLU A 224 -24.11 2.63 -4.09
C GLU A 224 -25.03 3.67 -4.73
N LEU A 225 -24.78 4.95 -4.47
CA LEU A 225 -25.54 6.04 -5.08
C LEU A 225 -25.33 6.11 -6.61
N MET A 226 -24.07 5.89 -7.04
CA MET A 226 -23.71 6.00 -8.46
C MET A 226 -24.18 4.80 -9.30
N LYS A 227 -24.21 3.60 -8.72
CA LYS A 227 -24.56 2.37 -9.46
C LYS A 227 -25.98 2.35 -9.98
N ASN A 228 -26.89 3.07 -9.34
CA ASN A 228 -28.32 3.14 -9.75
C ASN A 228 -28.50 3.72 -11.16
N ALA A 229 -27.49 4.43 -11.69
CA ALA A 229 -27.49 4.93 -13.05
C ALA A 229 -27.21 3.84 -14.10
N PHE A 230 -26.87 2.61 -13.68
CA PHE A 230 -26.44 1.52 -14.58
C PHE A 230 -27.25 0.22 -14.35
N PRO A 231 -28.59 0.24 -14.55
CA PRO A 231 -29.44 -0.93 -14.28
C PRO A 231 -29.24 -2.10 -15.27
N SER A 232 -28.49 -1.89 -16.34
CA SER A 232 -28.28 -2.89 -17.39
C SER A 232 -27.19 -3.92 -17.08
N ILE A 233 -26.49 -3.80 -15.95
CA ILE A 233 -25.41 -4.71 -15.53
C ILE A 233 -25.49 -5.00 -14.03
N ASP A 234 -25.27 -6.25 -13.64
CA ASP A 234 -25.23 -6.64 -12.22
C ASP A 234 -23.93 -6.11 -11.55
N ILE A 235 -24.08 -5.19 -10.60
CA ILE A 235 -22.98 -4.58 -9.84
C ILE A 235 -23.13 -4.93 -8.36
N ARG A 236 -22.15 -5.65 -7.82
CA ARG A 236 -22.12 -6.07 -6.43
C ARG A 236 -20.95 -5.44 -5.69
N LEU A 237 -21.21 -4.89 -4.50
CA LEU A 237 -20.26 -4.18 -3.67
C LEU A 237 -19.88 -5.03 -2.46
N TYR A 238 -18.59 -5.14 -2.19
CA TYR A 238 -18.05 -5.90 -1.08
C TYR A 238 -17.11 -5.02 -0.24
N GLU A 239 -17.39 -4.88 1.03
CA GLU A 239 -16.60 -4.04 1.92
C GLU A 239 -15.44 -4.83 2.51
N GLN A 240 -14.22 -4.30 2.41
CA GLN A 240 -12.98 -4.88 2.95
C GLN A 240 -12.65 -6.31 2.44
N GLU A 241 -13.23 -6.72 1.32
CA GLU A 241 -13.11 -8.07 0.75
C GLU A 241 -12.22 -8.13 -0.51
N LEU A 242 -11.17 -7.29 -0.58
CA LEU A 242 -10.32 -7.19 -1.78
C LEU A 242 -9.78 -8.56 -2.24
N SER A 243 -9.21 -9.34 -1.32
CA SER A 243 -8.63 -10.65 -1.68
C SER A 243 -9.68 -11.63 -2.18
N SER A 244 -10.83 -11.74 -1.51
CA SER A 244 -11.93 -12.62 -1.92
C SER A 244 -12.48 -12.23 -3.29
N VAL A 245 -12.63 -10.93 -3.53
CA VAL A 245 -13.07 -10.39 -4.83
C VAL A 245 -12.06 -10.71 -5.92
N LEU A 246 -10.76 -10.52 -5.66
CA LEU A 246 -9.72 -10.86 -6.63
C LEU A 246 -9.66 -12.37 -6.90
N TYR A 247 -9.75 -13.22 -5.88
CA TYR A 247 -9.80 -14.67 -6.10
C TYR A 247 -11.04 -15.12 -6.90
N ALA A 248 -12.21 -14.51 -6.68
CA ALA A 248 -13.44 -14.83 -7.40
C ALA A 248 -13.44 -14.38 -8.85
N SER A 249 -12.61 -13.40 -9.21
CA SER A 249 -12.64 -12.71 -10.50
C SER A 249 -11.92 -13.47 -11.62
N ASP A 250 -12.40 -13.32 -12.84
CA ASP A 250 -11.75 -13.80 -14.05
C ASP A 250 -10.80 -12.75 -14.63
N ILE A 251 -11.19 -11.48 -14.56
CA ILE A 251 -10.45 -10.33 -15.09
C ILE A 251 -10.66 -9.12 -14.16
N VAL A 252 -9.70 -8.22 -14.14
CA VAL A 252 -9.74 -7.01 -13.32
C VAL A 252 -9.58 -5.77 -14.19
N LEU A 253 -10.45 -4.78 -14.00
CA LEU A 253 -10.28 -3.43 -14.52
C LEU A 253 -9.86 -2.51 -13.37
N THR A 254 -8.65 -1.97 -13.43
CA THR A 254 -8.07 -1.20 -12.35
C THR A 254 -7.36 0.06 -12.82
N LYS A 255 -7.25 1.05 -11.95
CA LYS A 255 -6.35 2.19 -12.18
C LYS A 255 -4.91 1.84 -11.79
N ALA A 256 -3.95 2.56 -12.36
CA ALA A 256 -2.55 2.49 -11.94
C ALA A 256 -2.40 2.89 -10.46
N GLY A 257 -1.77 2.04 -9.66
CA GLY A 257 -1.57 2.26 -8.23
C GLY A 257 -1.23 0.97 -7.47
N THR A 258 -1.39 1.00 -6.15
CA THR A 258 -1.09 -0.15 -5.27
C THR A 258 -1.94 -1.40 -5.57
N SER A 259 -3.16 -1.21 -6.08
CA SER A 259 -4.04 -2.32 -6.47
C SER A 259 -3.49 -3.18 -7.62
N THR A 260 -2.57 -2.65 -8.44
CA THR A 260 -1.92 -3.44 -9.49
C THR A 260 -1.07 -4.56 -8.91
N LEU A 261 -0.39 -4.29 -7.79
CA LEU A 261 0.36 -5.32 -7.08
C LEU A 261 -0.57 -6.39 -6.49
N ASP A 262 -1.71 -5.99 -5.94
CA ASP A 262 -2.71 -6.94 -5.43
C ASP A 262 -3.20 -7.87 -6.56
N CYS A 263 -3.51 -7.32 -7.74
CA CYS A 263 -3.90 -8.12 -8.91
C CYS A 263 -2.80 -9.10 -9.36
N LEU A 264 -1.55 -8.65 -9.39
CA LEU A 264 -0.40 -9.50 -9.74
C LEU A 264 -0.21 -10.65 -8.75
N LEU A 265 -0.26 -10.36 -7.47
CA LEU A 265 -0.09 -11.35 -6.41
C LEU A 265 -1.21 -12.40 -6.43
N HIS A 266 -2.45 -11.99 -6.73
CA HIS A 266 -3.59 -12.91 -6.93
C HIS A 266 -3.62 -13.54 -8.33
N ARG A 267 -2.61 -13.27 -9.18
CA ARG A 267 -2.50 -13.81 -10.55
C ARG A 267 -3.74 -13.55 -11.42
N ARG A 268 -4.32 -12.37 -11.27
CA ARG A 268 -5.49 -12.00 -12.08
C ARG A 268 -5.06 -11.20 -13.30
N PRO A 269 -5.52 -11.58 -14.50
CA PRO A 269 -5.38 -10.74 -15.68
C PRO A 269 -6.01 -9.38 -15.41
N MET A 270 -5.33 -8.30 -15.80
CA MET A 270 -5.85 -6.96 -15.55
C MET A 270 -5.74 -6.06 -16.77
N VAL A 271 -6.73 -5.21 -16.92
CA VAL A 271 -6.71 -4.04 -17.81
C VAL A 271 -6.40 -2.84 -16.94
N LEU A 272 -5.32 -2.13 -17.28
CA LEU A 272 -4.81 -1.03 -16.51
C LEU A 272 -5.18 0.31 -17.16
N SER A 273 -5.93 1.13 -16.44
CA SER A 273 -6.19 2.51 -16.85
C SER A 273 -5.06 3.42 -16.35
N LEU A 274 -4.39 4.06 -17.30
CA LEU A 274 -3.39 5.09 -17.06
C LEU A 274 -4.07 6.46 -17.20
N ILE A 275 -4.84 6.86 -16.20
CA ILE A 275 -5.33 8.24 -16.14
C ILE A 275 -4.24 9.09 -15.51
N HIS A 276 -3.65 9.95 -16.31
CA HIS A 276 -2.84 11.04 -15.80
C HIS A 276 -3.78 12.06 -15.17
N ILE A 277 -3.74 12.10 -13.85
CA ILE A 277 -4.40 13.15 -13.08
C ILE A 277 -3.52 14.39 -13.13
#